data_2cbc1d5e6eb3f5c0bb8a0b158481bee1
#
_entry.id   2cbc1d5e6eb3f5c0bb8a0b158481bee1
#
_cell.length_a   1.000
_cell.length_b   1.000
_cell.length_c   1.000
_cell.angle_alpha   90.00
_cell.angle_beta   90.00
_cell.angle_gamma   90.00
#
_symmetry.space_group_name_H-M   'P 1'
#
loop_
_entity.id
_entity.type
_entity.pdbx_description
1 polymer ?
#
loop_
_entity_poly.entity_id
_entity_poly.type
_entity_poly.pdbx_seq_one_letter_code
_entity_poly.pdbx_strand_id
1 'polypeptide(L)'
;MSKETNTCRPHSVQRVIIVHGYEAAPDAHWFPWLQDALQAAGVSVAAVPLPAPDAPDRAAWEKAVGAALGVPDSMTAVVAHSLGAITALRVLASLPEPWELGCLVLVAGFVEQLDALPVLDRYLAMDVDVERLSKSIGKRTVIRSDTDPFVPPAASDDLAKRLDAQLQIHPEAGHFMAEDGVTEFPALLNLLRSP
;
A
#
# COMPACT_ATOMS: atom_id res chain seq x y z
N MET A 1 -6.83 -21.50 -40.98
CA MET A 1 -5.86 -20.82 -40.13
C MET A 1 -6.65 -19.98 -39.12
N SER A 2 -6.93 -20.57 -37.98
CA SER A 2 -7.69 -19.91 -36.89
C SER A 2 -6.75 -18.99 -36.14
N LYS A 3 -7.07 -17.69 -36.11
CA LYS A 3 -6.39 -16.73 -35.24
C LYS A 3 -6.79 -17.04 -33.79
N GLU A 4 -5.88 -17.63 -33.01
CA GLU A 4 -6.01 -17.63 -31.57
C GLU A 4 -5.95 -16.19 -31.07
N THR A 5 -7.08 -15.67 -30.66
CA THR A 5 -7.18 -14.45 -29.87
C THR A 5 -6.61 -14.77 -28.50
N ASN A 6 -5.37 -14.35 -28.28
CA ASN A 6 -4.71 -14.40 -26.98
C ASN A 6 -5.45 -13.43 -26.05
N THR A 7 -6.53 -13.90 -25.44
CA THR A 7 -7.23 -13.19 -24.36
C THR A 7 -6.33 -13.26 -23.14
N CYS A 8 -5.60 -12.18 -22.89
CA CYS A 8 -4.86 -11.97 -21.64
C CYS A 8 -5.87 -12.13 -20.49
N ARG A 9 -5.83 -13.26 -19.80
CA ARG A 9 -6.64 -13.45 -18.57
C ARG A 9 -6.11 -12.44 -17.56
N PRO A 10 -6.97 -11.70 -16.87
CA PRO A 10 -6.50 -10.86 -15.77
C PRO A 10 -5.75 -11.74 -14.79
N HIS A 11 -4.48 -11.41 -14.55
CA HIS A 11 -3.64 -12.20 -13.65
C HIS A 11 -4.16 -12.01 -12.22
N SER A 12 -4.59 -13.09 -11.58
CA SER A 12 -4.92 -13.06 -10.16
C SER A 12 -3.65 -12.81 -9.34
N VAL A 13 -3.75 -11.98 -8.31
CA VAL A 13 -2.66 -11.74 -7.36
C VAL A 13 -2.19 -13.06 -6.74
N GLN A 14 -0.89 -13.32 -6.78
CA GLN A 14 -0.26 -14.51 -6.20
C GLN A 14 0.69 -14.18 -5.06
N ARG A 15 1.14 -12.93 -4.99
CA ARG A 15 2.04 -12.45 -3.93
C ARG A 15 1.58 -11.08 -3.42
N VAL A 16 1.53 -10.93 -2.10
CA VAL A 16 1.16 -9.67 -1.44
C VAL A 16 2.27 -9.27 -0.45
N ILE A 17 2.69 -8.02 -0.55
CA ILE A 17 3.60 -7.38 0.41
C ILE A 17 2.78 -6.39 1.22
N ILE A 18 2.74 -6.56 2.55
CA ILE A 18 2.05 -5.65 3.48
C ILE A 18 3.10 -4.77 4.16
N VAL A 19 2.91 -3.46 4.10
CA VAL A 19 3.80 -2.46 4.67
C VAL A 19 3.04 -1.65 5.71
N HIS A 20 3.39 -1.78 6.98
CA HIS A 20 2.75 -1.08 8.09
C HIS A 20 3.19 0.38 8.22
N GLY A 21 2.52 1.16 9.07
CA GLY A 21 2.82 2.56 9.34
C GLY A 21 3.69 2.80 10.58
N TYR A 22 3.74 4.08 10.98
CA TYR A 22 4.40 4.56 12.19
C TYR A 22 3.78 3.91 13.43
N GLU A 23 4.59 3.56 14.42
CA GLU A 23 4.19 2.90 15.68
C GLU A 23 3.38 1.61 15.51
N ALA A 24 3.47 0.95 14.35
CA ALA A 24 2.78 -0.30 14.06
C ALA A 24 3.77 -1.47 13.88
N ALA A 25 3.23 -2.68 13.73
CA ALA A 25 3.99 -3.91 13.54
C ALA A 25 3.27 -4.84 12.55
N PRO A 26 3.93 -5.88 12.02
CA PRO A 26 3.33 -6.83 11.08
C PRO A 26 2.09 -7.58 11.59
N ASP A 27 1.95 -7.67 12.91
CA ASP A 27 0.84 -8.34 13.61
C ASP A 27 -0.20 -7.36 14.18
N ALA A 28 -0.14 -6.07 13.79
CA ALA A 28 -1.09 -5.05 14.21
C ALA A 28 -2.34 -5.02 13.32
N HIS A 29 -3.42 -4.43 13.86
CA HIS A 29 -4.65 -4.05 13.15
C HIS A 29 -5.29 -5.23 12.38
N TRP A 30 -5.60 -5.02 11.10
CA TRP A 30 -6.18 -5.98 10.17
C TRP A 30 -5.14 -6.82 9.40
N PHE A 31 -3.84 -6.58 9.63
CA PHE A 31 -2.79 -7.25 8.85
C PHE A 31 -2.79 -8.76 9.03
N PRO A 32 -2.87 -9.33 10.28
CA PRO A 32 -2.93 -10.78 10.46
C PRO A 32 -4.15 -11.41 9.80
N TRP A 33 -5.33 -10.78 9.96
CA TRP A 33 -6.54 -11.26 9.33
C TRP A 33 -6.44 -11.32 7.80
N LEU A 34 -5.89 -10.25 7.17
CA LEU A 34 -5.69 -10.21 5.73
C LEU A 34 -4.69 -11.28 5.28
N GLN A 35 -3.59 -11.45 6.02
CA GLN A 35 -2.57 -12.46 5.75
C GLN A 35 -3.18 -13.86 5.77
N ASP A 36 -3.92 -14.22 6.83
CA ASP A 36 -4.56 -15.52 6.97
C ASP A 36 -5.57 -15.79 5.84
N ALA A 37 -6.40 -14.80 5.52
CA ALA A 37 -7.41 -14.92 4.46
C ALA A 37 -6.80 -15.11 3.06
N LEU A 38 -5.68 -14.45 2.77
CA LEU A 38 -4.95 -14.59 1.50
C LEU A 38 -4.18 -15.90 1.45
N GLN A 39 -3.50 -16.30 2.52
CA GLN A 39 -2.76 -17.56 2.58
C GLN A 39 -3.70 -18.77 2.46
N ALA A 40 -4.90 -18.73 3.06
CA ALA A 40 -5.93 -19.73 2.89
C ALA A 40 -6.40 -19.85 1.43
N ALA A 41 -6.26 -18.80 0.64
CA ALA A 41 -6.53 -18.78 -0.80
C ALA A 41 -5.31 -19.16 -1.68
N GLY A 42 -4.19 -19.54 -1.07
CA GLY A 42 -2.97 -19.95 -1.78
C GLY A 42 -2.08 -18.78 -2.23
N VAL A 43 -2.32 -17.56 -1.74
CA VAL A 43 -1.51 -16.38 -2.05
C VAL A 43 -0.33 -16.31 -1.09
N SER A 44 0.88 -16.05 -1.61
CA SER A 44 2.07 -15.78 -0.78
C SER A 44 1.97 -14.39 -0.17
N VAL A 45 2.10 -14.27 1.15
CA VAL A 45 2.01 -12.98 1.85
C VAL A 45 3.23 -12.74 2.72
N ALA A 46 3.79 -11.54 2.65
CA ALA A 46 4.84 -11.06 3.54
C ALA A 46 4.42 -9.72 4.17
N ALA A 47 4.12 -9.73 5.47
CA ALA A 47 4.04 -8.51 6.26
C ALA A 47 5.44 -8.11 6.69
N VAL A 48 5.92 -6.96 6.22
CA VAL A 48 7.33 -6.55 6.36
C VAL A 48 7.60 -6.01 7.76
N PRO A 49 8.52 -6.61 8.55
CA PRO A 49 8.95 -6.00 9.80
C PRO A 49 9.84 -4.79 9.52
N LEU A 50 9.38 -3.61 9.90
CA LEU A 50 10.11 -2.35 9.74
C LEU A 50 10.86 -2.02 11.05
N PRO A 51 12.15 -1.66 11.00
CA PRO A 51 12.93 -1.40 12.20
C PRO A 51 12.53 -0.11 12.89
N ALA A 52 12.54 -0.11 14.22
CA ALA A 52 12.25 1.05 15.08
C ALA A 52 10.98 1.82 14.64
N PRO A 53 9.79 1.22 14.70
CA PRO A 53 8.58 1.82 14.16
C PRO A 53 8.14 3.11 14.88
N ASP A 54 8.60 3.32 16.09
CA ASP A 54 8.44 4.53 16.92
C ASP A 54 9.47 5.64 16.61
N ALA A 55 10.56 5.31 15.91
CA ALA A 55 11.60 6.25 15.50
C ALA A 55 12.08 5.89 14.07
N PRO A 56 11.21 5.99 13.05
CA PRO A 56 11.46 5.43 11.73
C PRO A 56 12.64 6.12 11.02
N ASP A 57 13.60 5.31 10.57
CA ASP A 57 14.63 5.74 9.64
C ASP A 57 14.23 5.39 8.21
N ARG A 58 14.16 6.39 7.36
CA ARG A 58 13.71 6.25 5.97
C ARG A 58 14.52 5.23 5.19
N ALA A 59 15.85 5.31 5.26
CA ALA A 59 16.72 4.44 4.47
C ALA A 59 16.61 2.98 4.95
N ALA A 60 16.47 2.77 6.26
CA ALA A 60 16.28 1.44 6.83
C ALA A 60 14.92 0.83 6.43
N TRP A 61 13.85 1.64 6.42
CA TRP A 61 12.54 1.18 6.00
C TRP A 61 12.47 0.88 4.50
N GLU A 62 12.98 1.80 3.65
CA GLU A 62 13.06 1.59 2.20
C GLU A 62 13.88 0.33 1.86
N LYS A 63 14.99 0.09 2.59
CA LYS A 63 15.80 -1.13 2.43
C LYS A 63 15.01 -2.39 2.81
N ALA A 64 14.27 -2.38 3.93
CA ALA A 64 13.47 -3.52 4.38
C ALA A 64 12.35 -3.85 3.40
N VAL A 65 11.60 -2.82 2.95
CA VAL A 65 10.54 -2.99 1.95
C VAL A 65 11.11 -3.45 0.62
N GLY A 66 12.20 -2.86 0.15
CA GLY A 66 12.87 -3.24 -1.10
C GLY A 66 13.36 -4.69 -1.08
N ALA A 67 13.91 -5.15 0.04
CA ALA A 67 14.34 -6.55 0.21
C ALA A 67 13.16 -7.53 0.16
N ALA A 68 12.02 -7.18 0.76
CA ALA A 68 10.81 -8.00 0.75
C ALA A 68 10.11 -7.99 -0.62
N LEU A 69 10.06 -6.83 -1.29
CA LEU A 69 9.43 -6.68 -2.58
C LEU A 69 10.24 -7.35 -3.71
N GLY A 70 11.56 -7.15 -3.73
CA GLY A 70 12.41 -7.57 -4.85
C GLY A 70 11.97 -6.91 -6.16
N VAL A 71 12.01 -7.66 -7.25
CA VAL A 71 11.45 -7.21 -8.54
C VAL A 71 10.00 -7.66 -8.61
N PRO A 72 9.02 -6.72 -8.61
CA PRO A 72 7.61 -7.07 -8.72
C PRO A 72 7.24 -7.48 -10.14
N ASP A 73 6.07 -8.10 -10.28
CA ASP A 73 5.44 -8.49 -11.54
C ASP A 73 3.93 -8.22 -11.53
N SER A 74 3.26 -8.52 -12.61
CA SER A 74 1.80 -8.34 -12.75
C SER A 74 0.95 -9.19 -11.80
N MET A 75 1.54 -10.16 -11.10
CA MET A 75 0.88 -11.00 -10.08
C MET A 75 1.23 -10.58 -8.65
N THR A 76 2.03 -9.53 -8.50
CA THR A 76 2.43 -8.98 -7.19
C THR A 76 1.49 -7.83 -6.81
N ALA A 77 1.07 -7.80 -5.56
CA ALA A 77 0.38 -6.66 -4.96
C ALA A 77 1.18 -6.08 -3.79
N VAL A 78 1.09 -4.77 -3.62
CA VAL A 78 1.56 -4.05 -2.42
C VAL A 78 0.35 -3.45 -1.73
N VAL A 79 0.23 -3.71 -0.44
CA VAL A 79 -0.75 -3.10 0.46
C VAL A 79 0.01 -2.33 1.52
N ALA A 80 -0.16 -1.02 1.55
CA ALA A 80 0.58 -0.18 2.48
C ALA A 80 -0.37 0.71 3.30
N HIS A 81 -0.09 0.84 4.59
CA HIS A 81 -0.88 1.61 5.54
C HIS A 81 -0.09 2.83 6.02
N SER A 82 -0.73 4.00 6.03
CA SER A 82 -0.21 5.23 6.64
C SER A 82 1.19 5.58 6.11
N LEU A 83 2.21 5.78 6.98
CA LEU A 83 3.60 6.04 6.60
C LEU A 83 4.20 4.96 5.69
N GLY A 84 3.70 3.74 5.75
CA GLY A 84 4.06 2.68 4.84
C GLY A 84 3.76 2.99 3.38
N ALA A 85 2.75 3.83 3.11
CA ALA A 85 2.36 4.23 1.75
C ALA A 85 3.50 4.99 1.04
N ILE A 86 4.00 6.07 1.63
CA ILE A 86 5.12 6.81 1.02
C ILE A 86 6.39 5.98 0.95
N THR A 87 6.62 5.09 1.94
CA THR A 87 7.76 4.15 1.91
C THR A 87 7.68 3.23 0.70
N ALA A 88 6.53 2.59 0.49
CA ALA A 88 6.31 1.71 -0.65
C ALA A 88 6.44 2.46 -1.99
N LEU A 89 5.88 3.66 -2.09
CA LEU A 89 5.98 4.50 -3.30
C LEU A 89 7.44 4.87 -3.63
N ARG A 90 8.25 5.23 -2.62
CA ARG A 90 9.68 5.53 -2.80
C ARG A 90 10.47 4.30 -3.26
N VAL A 91 10.19 3.14 -2.68
CA VAL A 91 10.82 1.90 -3.11
C VAL A 91 10.48 1.58 -4.56
N LEU A 92 9.21 1.67 -4.95
CA LEU A 92 8.78 1.48 -6.33
C LEU A 92 9.45 2.48 -7.29
N ALA A 93 9.55 3.76 -6.88
CA ALA A 93 10.21 4.79 -7.68
C ALA A 93 11.72 4.56 -7.85
N SER A 94 12.35 3.82 -6.95
CA SER A 94 13.79 3.50 -6.98
C SER A 94 14.13 2.25 -7.81
N LEU A 95 13.13 1.48 -8.23
CA LEU A 95 13.35 0.26 -9.01
C LEU A 95 13.91 0.59 -10.41
N PRO A 96 14.89 -0.20 -10.87
CA PRO A 96 15.38 -0.07 -12.24
C PRO A 96 14.29 -0.51 -13.24
N GLU A 97 14.00 0.33 -14.21
CA GLU A 97 13.04 0.00 -15.27
C GLU A 97 13.60 -0.99 -16.30
N PRO A 98 12.77 -1.82 -16.96
CA PRO A 98 11.32 -1.90 -16.78
C PRO A 98 10.91 -2.78 -15.60
N TRP A 99 9.82 -2.42 -14.90
CA TRP A 99 9.16 -3.24 -13.90
C TRP A 99 7.64 -3.07 -13.98
N GLU A 100 6.90 -4.03 -13.44
CA GLU A 100 5.45 -4.03 -13.37
C GLU A 100 4.98 -4.41 -11.96
N LEU A 101 3.86 -3.83 -11.53
CA LEU A 101 3.16 -4.21 -10.32
C LEU A 101 1.68 -4.43 -10.65
N GLY A 102 1.13 -5.59 -10.31
CA GLY A 102 -0.26 -5.91 -10.62
C GLY A 102 -1.26 -5.05 -9.87
N CYS A 103 -1.04 -4.82 -8.58
CA CYS A 103 -1.96 -4.07 -7.73
C CYS A 103 -1.24 -3.27 -6.64
N LEU A 104 -1.67 -2.04 -6.42
CA LEU A 104 -1.25 -1.19 -5.30
C LEU A 104 -2.48 -0.71 -4.55
N VAL A 105 -2.53 -0.96 -3.24
CA VAL A 105 -3.56 -0.45 -2.36
C VAL A 105 -2.92 0.34 -1.22
N LEU A 106 -3.28 1.61 -1.11
CA LEU A 106 -2.78 2.52 -0.09
C LEU A 106 -3.92 2.87 0.87
N VAL A 107 -3.83 2.42 2.11
CA VAL A 107 -4.83 2.66 3.17
C VAL A 107 -4.35 3.80 4.05
N ALA A 108 -5.16 4.84 4.21
CA ALA A 108 -4.79 6.08 4.89
C ALA A 108 -3.46 6.63 4.36
N GLY A 109 -3.23 6.54 3.03
CA GLY A 109 -1.98 6.92 2.39
C GLY A 109 -1.86 8.43 2.17
N PHE A 110 -0.63 8.94 2.26
CA PHE A 110 -0.24 10.32 2.02
C PHE A 110 1.20 10.39 1.56
N VAL A 111 1.64 11.54 1.04
CA VAL A 111 3.02 11.80 0.61
C VAL A 111 3.57 13.13 1.08
N GLU A 112 2.76 13.93 1.78
CA GLU A 112 3.10 15.26 2.30
C GLU A 112 3.29 15.25 3.83
N GLN A 113 3.83 16.34 4.37
CA GLN A 113 3.90 16.54 5.81
C GLN A 113 2.50 16.68 6.41
N LEU A 114 2.32 16.18 7.62
CA LEU A 114 1.06 16.17 8.34
C LEU A 114 1.16 17.02 9.60
N ASP A 115 0.29 18.01 9.75
CA ASP A 115 0.24 18.86 10.94
C ASP A 115 0.03 18.06 12.24
N ALA A 116 -0.70 16.94 12.15
CA ALA A 116 -0.95 16.06 13.28
C ALA A 116 0.27 15.24 13.71
N LEU A 117 1.27 15.07 12.83
CA LEU A 117 2.44 14.20 13.05
C LEU A 117 3.77 14.90 12.68
N PRO A 118 4.11 16.04 13.29
CA PRO A 118 5.33 16.79 12.96
C PRO A 118 6.61 16.01 13.27
N VAL A 119 6.52 14.97 14.10
CA VAL A 119 7.63 14.04 14.36
C VAL A 119 8.11 13.33 13.10
N LEU A 120 7.26 13.20 12.08
CA LEU A 120 7.54 12.56 10.80
C LEU A 120 8.11 13.52 9.74
N ASP A 121 8.20 14.81 9.98
CA ASP A 121 8.65 15.81 8.99
C ASP A 121 9.99 15.45 8.36
N ARG A 122 10.95 15.00 9.18
CA ARG A 122 12.26 14.57 8.68
C ARG A 122 12.15 13.35 7.75
N TYR A 123 11.25 12.43 8.05
CA TYR A 123 10.99 11.24 7.21
C TYR A 123 10.34 11.65 5.88
N LEU A 124 9.48 12.64 5.91
CA LEU A 124 8.67 13.12 4.79
C LEU A 124 9.38 14.19 3.92
N ALA A 125 10.54 14.69 4.35
CA ALA A 125 11.23 15.84 3.73
C ALA A 125 11.66 15.66 2.26
N MET A 126 11.53 14.46 1.67
CA MET A 126 11.86 14.20 0.27
C MET A 126 10.62 13.75 -0.49
N ASP A 127 10.35 14.45 -1.57
CA ASP A 127 9.28 14.12 -2.50
C ASP A 127 9.51 12.80 -3.24
N VAL A 128 8.41 12.24 -3.74
CA VAL A 128 8.39 11.10 -4.66
C VAL A 128 7.57 11.48 -5.89
N ASP A 129 8.10 11.17 -7.08
CA ASP A 129 7.37 11.34 -8.34
C ASP A 129 6.31 10.25 -8.49
N VAL A 130 5.14 10.51 -7.91
CA VAL A 130 4.02 9.56 -7.86
C VAL A 130 3.39 9.38 -9.23
N GLU A 131 3.33 10.44 -10.03
CA GLU A 131 2.70 10.47 -11.35
C GLU A 131 3.38 9.50 -12.32
N ARG A 132 4.72 9.37 -12.20
CA ARG A 132 5.50 8.43 -13.01
C ARG A 132 5.12 6.98 -12.74
N LEU A 133 4.81 6.64 -11.49
CA LEU A 133 4.54 5.27 -11.06
C LEU A 133 3.27 4.67 -11.70
N SER A 134 2.29 5.51 -12.04
CA SER A 134 1.02 5.08 -12.60
C SER A 134 1.16 4.20 -13.86
N LYS A 135 2.25 4.39 -14.61
CA LYS A 135 2.51 3.67 -15.88
C LYS A 135 2.93 2.21 -15.69
N SER A 136 3.55 1.91 -14.54
CA SER A 136 4.08 0.58 -14.22
C SER A 136 3.21 -0.21 -13.25
N ILE A 137 2.10 0.40 -12.77
CA ILE A 137 1.19 -0.22 -11.81
C ILE A 137 -0.16 -0.46 -12.47
N GLY A 138 -0.63 -1.68 -12.47
CA GLY A 138 -1.91 -2.08 -13.05
C GLY A 138 -3.10 -1.45 -12.32
N LYS A 139 -3.58 -2.09 -11.24
CA LYS A 139 -4.66 -1.55 -10.39
C LYS A 139 -4.07 -0.67 -9.29
N ARG A 140 -4.64 0.51 -9.11
CA ARG A 140 -4.24 1.47 -8.08
C ARG A 140 -5.46 1.90 -7.31
N THR A 141 -5.43 1.74 -5.99
CA THR A 141 -6.53 2.14 -5.10
C THR A 141 -5.97 2.87 -3.89
N VAL A 142 -6.53 4.02 -3.59
CA VAL A 142 -6.33 4.71 -2.31
C VAL A 142 -7.61 4.57 -1.52
N ILE A 143 -7.48 4.12 -0.28
CA ILE A 143 -8.58 3.97 0.67
C ILE A 143 -8.39 4.99 1.79
N ARG A 144 -9.41 5.78 2.08
CA ARG A 144 -9.41 6.72 3.19
C ARG A 144 -10.69 6.68 4.01
N SER A 145 -10.59 7.17 5.23
CA SER A 145 -11.73 7.49 6.09
C SER A 145 -12.14 8.98 5.96
N ASP A 146 -13.29 9.33 6.47
CA ASP A 146 -13.74 10.71 6.68
C ASP A 146 -13.51 11.20 8.12
N THR A 147 -13.09 10.31 9.02
CA THR A 147 -12.87 10.57 10.45
C THR A 147 -11.43 10.29 10.89
N ASP A 148 -10.48 10.20 9.95
CA ASP A 148 -9.07 9.97 10.26
C ASP A 148 -8.49 11.16 11.05
N PRO A 149 -7.98 10.95 12.29
CA PRO A 149 -7.46 12.03 13.12
C PRO A 149 -6.05 12.48 12.72
N PHE A 150 -5.35 11.71 11.90
CA PHE A 150 -3.95 11.95 11.53
C PHE A 150 -3.80 12.42 10.08
N VAL A 151 -4.47 11.74 9.15
CA VAL A 151 -4.36 12.00 7.71
C VAL A 151 -5.63 12.70 7.24
N PRO A 152 -5.56 14.01 6.94
CA PRO A 152 -6.73 14.73 6.45
C PRO A 152 -7.21 14.13 5.11
N PRO A 153 -8.52 14.08 4.85
CA PRO A 153 -9.07 13.55 3.61
C PRO A 153 -8.41 14.11 2.35
N ALA A 154 -8.05 15.40 2.35
CA ALA A 154 -7.42 16.07 1.21
C ALA A 154 -6.05 15.47 0.83
N ALA A 155 -5.27 14.98 1.80
CA ALA A 155 -3.97 14.37 1.54
C ALA A 155 -4.10 13.05 0.75
N SER A 156 -5.05 12.20 1.16
CA SER A 156 -5.33 10.95 0.44
C SER A 156 -6.03 11.21 -0.91
N ASP A 157 -6.89 12.24 -1.01
CA ASP A 157 -7.54 12.62 -2.26
C ASP A 157 -6.51 13.13 -3.29
N ASP A 158 -5.53 13.95 -2.87
CA ASP A 158 -4.43 14.41 -3.72
C ASP A 158 -3.55 13.25 -4.17
N LEU A 159 -3.18 12.36 -3.25
CA LEU A 159 -2.42 11.15 -3.58
C LEU A 159 -3.14 10.30 -4.62
N ALA A 160 -4.45 10.06 -4.46
CA ALA A 160 -5.24 9.29 -5.42
C ALA A 160 -5.25 9.94 -6.81
N LYS A 161 -5.42 11.26 -6.86
CA LYS A 161 -5.39 12.03 -8.10
C LYS A 161 -4.03 11.96 -8.79
N ARG A 162 -2.94 12.18 -8.07
CA ARG A 162 -1.57 12.17 -8.60
C ARG A 162 -1.17 10.78 -9.09
N LEU A 163 -1.60 9.73 -8.40
CA LEU A 163 -1.33 8.33 -8.76
C LEU A 163 -2.27 7.82 -9.87
N ASP A 164 -3.26 8.60 -10.30
CA ASP A 164 -4.36 8.15 -11.17
C ASP A 164 -5.01 6.86 -10.61
N ALA A 165 -5.33 6.87 -9.32
CA ALA A 165 -5.86 5.75 -8.56
C ALA A 165 -7.36 5.88 -8.30
N GLN A 166 -8.04 4.74 -8.18
CA GLN A 166 -9.40 4.71 -7.67
C GLN A 166 -9.40 5.13 -6.20
N LEU A 167 -10.25 6.10 -5.84
CA LEU A 167 -10.46 6.48 -4.46
C LEU A 167 -11.66 5.71 -3.87
N GLN A 168 -11.46 5.12 -2.70
CA GLN A 168 -12.53 4.51 -1.89
C GLN A 168 -12.60 5.20 -0.54
N ILE A 169 -13.81 5.58 -0.13
CA ILE A 169 -14.08 6.22 1.15
C ILE A 169 -14.79 5.22 2.05
N HIS A 170 -14.22 4.98 3.23
CA HIS A 170 -14.81 4.19 4.30
C HIS A 170 -15.22 5.11 5.42
N PRO A 171 -16.53 5.41 5.57
CA PRO A 171 -17.01 6.29 6.62
C PRO A 171 -16.70 5.75 8.01
N GLU A 172 -16.37 6.64 8.92
CA GLU A 172 -16.17 6.36 10.35
C GLU A 172 -15.11 5.28 10.67
N ALA A 173 -14.15 5.05 9.74
CA ALA A 173 -13.12 4.03 9.92
C ALA A 173 -11.87 4.53 10.68
N GLY A 174 -11.88 5.76 11.21
CA GLY A 174 -10.73 6.33 11.89
C GLY A 174 -9.47 6.29 11.02
N HIS A 175 -8.34 5.89 11.60
CA HIS A 175 -7.08 5.65 10.88
C HIS A 175 -6.91 4.17 10.46
N PHE A 176 -7.99 3.40 10.41
CA PHE A 176 -8.00 1.95 10.10
C PHE A 176 -7.17 1.11 11.08
N MET A 177 -7.15 1.50 12.34
CA MET A 177 -6.45 0.78 13.40
C MET A 177 -7.38 -0.16 14.17
N ALA A 178 -6.80 -1.09 14.94
CA ALA A 178 -7.58 -1.95 15.82
C ALA A 178 -8.35 -1.15 16.88
N GLU A 179 -7.80 -0.03 17.34
CA GLU A 179 -8.42 0.92 18.27
C GLU A 179 -9.64 1.62 17.65
N ASP A 180 -9.68 1.74 16.32
CA ASP A 180 -10.85 2.23 15.55
C ASP A 180 -11.88 1.12 15.30
N GLY A 181 -11.61 -0.11 15.78
CA GLY A 181 -12.45 -1.28 15.54
C GLY A 181 -12.16 -1.99 14.22
N VAL A 182 -11.10 -1.61 13.49
CA VAL A 182 -10.75 -2.22 12.19
C VAL A 182 -9.73 -3.34 12.41
N THR A 183 -10.22 -4.52 12.74
CA THR A 183 -9.42 -5.75 12.90
C THR A 183 -9.56 -6.71 11.71
N GLU A 184 -10.54 -6.47 10.85
CA GLU A 184 -10.80 -7.17 9.60
C GLU A 184 -11.03 -6.17 8.49
N PHE A 185 -10.69 -6.49 7.24
CA PHE A 185 -10.90 -5.59 6.12
C PHE A 185 -11.42 -6.30 4.85
N PRO A 186 -12.69 -6.76 4.85
CA PRO A 186 -13.25 -7.53 3.73
C PRO A 186 -13.24 -6.79 2.39
N ALA A 187 -13.45 -5.45 2.40
CA ALA A 187 -13.40 -4.67 1.18
C ALA A 187 -12.02 -4.69 0.52
N LEU A 188 -10.94 -4.57 1.31
CA LEU A 188 -9.57 -4.69 0.84
C LEU A 188 -9.26 -6.10 0.30
N LEU A 189 -9.69 -7.15 0.99
CA LEU A 189 -9.55 -8.53 0.52
C LEU A 189 -10.22 -8.73 -0.84
N ASN A 190 -11.41 -8.17 -1.03
CA ASN A 190 -12.14 -8.26 -2.30
C ASN A 190 -11.39 -7.54 -3.44
N LEU A 191 -10.75 -6.39 -3.18
CA LEU A 191 -9.92 -5.69 -4.18
C LEU A 191 -8.77 -6.55 -4.68
N LEU A 192 -8.12 -7.31 -3.79
CA LEU A 192 -6.99 -8.16 -4.12
C LEU A 192 -7.40 -9.45 -4.85
N ARG A 193 -8.65 -9.90 -4.66
CA ARG A 193 -9.22 -11.10 -5.30
C ARG A 193 -9.89 -10.80 -6.65
N SER A 194 -10.25 -9.56 -6.88
CA SER A 194 -10.92 -9.16 -8.14
C SER A 194 -9.92 -9.12 -9.29
N PRO A 195 -10.26 -9.74 -10.44
CA PRO A 195 -9.41 -9.77 -11.62
C PRO A 195 -9.21 -8.40 -12.26
#